data_04ffa33daa050f721c4f9764b5dbadb2
#
_entry.id   04ffa33daa050f721c4f9764b5dbadb2
#
_cell.length_a   1.000
_cell.length_b   1.000
_cell.length_c   1.000
_cell.angle_alpha   90.00
_cell.angle_beta   90.00
_cell.angle_gamma   90.00
#
_symmetry.space_group_name_H-M   'P 1'
#
loop_
_entity.id
_entity.type
_entity.pdbx_description
1 polymer ?
#
loop_
_entity_poly.entity_id
_entity_poly.type
_entity_poly.pdbx_seq_one_letter_code
_entity_poly.pdbx_strand_id
1 'polypeptide(L)'
;MPNWCSNQATIHGTKEQILELVGAYERGGVIEHYLPTPREPDDQSRLLGEDDSFQRKDSWYHWRNKHWGTKWDFGKTEYTADEECDWQVDEEGYGYVHLRFETAWSPPIGLYEALNALDMTVEAYFFEPGVSFCGQWSNPVEGIIDEVIEIHNPSDVPYTIQQTFNTEEFYEDTGDLI
;
A
#
# COMPACT_ATOMS: atom_id res chain seq x y z
N MET A 1 -18.55 0.51 -0.77
CA MET A 1 -17.24 1.01 -0.34
C MET A 1 -16.29 -0.16 -0.41
N PRO A 2 -15.02 -0.02 -0.74
CA PRO A 2 -14.08 -1.12 -0.62
C PRO A 2 -13.81 -1.41 0.86
N ASN A 3 -13.39 -2.64 1.15
CA ASN A 3 -12.70 -2.89 2.39
C ASN A 3 -11.35 -2.19 2.35
N TRP A 4 -10.94 -1.61 3.45
CA TRP A 4 -9.67 -0.92 3.54
C TRP A 4 -8.60 -1.84 4.13
N CYS A 5 -7.45 -1.86 3.49
CA CYS A 5 -6.26 -2.51 3.96
C CYS A 5 -5.35 -1.44 4.57
N SER A 6 -5.14 -1.49 5.87
CA SER A 6 -4.22 -0.62 6.58
C SER A 6 -2.79 -1.08 6.32
N ASN A 7 -1.91 -0.14 5.99
CA ASN A 7 -0.53 -0.42 5.67
C ASN A 7 0.40 0.45 6.53
N GLN A 8 1.53 -0.13 6.93
CA GLN A 8 2.64 0.58 7.52
C GLN A 8 3.92 0.11 6.83
N ALA A 9 4.64 1.04 6.23
CA ALA A 9 5.87 0.73 5.50
C ALA A 9 7.03 1.63 5.96
N THR A 10 8.19 1.02 6.17
CA THR A 10 9.45 1.73 6.36
C THR A 10 10.33 1.47 5.15
N ILE A 11 10.73 2.54 4.47
CA ILE A 11 11.52 2.47 3.25
C ILE A 11 12.84 3.20 3.48
N HIS A 12 13.96 2.50 3.22
CA HIS A 12 15.30 3.04 3.32
C HIS A 12 15.91 3.25 1.93
N GLY A 13 16.69 4.30 1.79
CA GLY A 13 17.36 4.61 0.52
C GLY A 13 18.31 5.80 0.63
N THR A 14 18.84 6.23 -0.52
CA THR A 14 19.61 7.45 -0.61
C THR A 14 18.73 8.68 -0.37
N LYS A 15 19.35 9.78 -0.04
CA LYS A 15 18.68 11.09 0.15
C LYS A 15 17.79 11.45 -1.04
N GLU A 16 18.29 11.26 -2.26
CA GLU A 16 17.55 11.57 -3.48
C GLU A 16 16.29 10.71 -3.60
N GLN A 17 16.41 9.40 -3.32
CA GLN A 17 15.29 8.45 -3.36
C GLN A 17 14.24 8.79 -2.29
N ILE A 18 14.67 9.09 -1.06
CA ILE A 18 13.77 9.46 0.02
C ILE A 18 13.03 10.76 -0.29
N LEU A 19 13.73 11.79 -0.77
CA LEU A 19 13.09 13.05 -1.14
C LEU A 19 12.14 12.93 -2.34
N GLU A 20 12.44 12.05 -3.30
CA GLU A 20 11.57 11.75 -4.42
C GLU A 20 10.28 11.06 -3.96
N LEU A 21 10.39 10.07 -3.07
CA LEU A 21 9.24 9.36 -2.48
C LEU A 21 8.36 10.29 -1.65
N VAL A 22 8.95 11.11 -0.79
CA VAL A 22 8.24 12.15 -0.03
C VAL A 22 7.55 13.13 -0.97
N GLY A 23 8.23 13.56 -2.04
CA GLY A 23 7.64 14.42 -3.06
C GLY A 23 6.47 13.79 -3.79
N ALA A 24 6.51 12.48 -4.07
CA ALA A 24 5.39 11.74 -4.64
C ALA A 24 4.20 11.69 -3.67
N TYR A 25 4.46 11.42 -2.38
CA TYR A 25 3.46 11.44 -1.32
C TYR A 25 2.77 12.80 -1.19
N GLU A 26 3.53 13.88 -1.13
CA GLU A 26 2.99 15.24 -1.03
C GLU A 26 2.14 15.67 -2.25
N ARG A 27 2.36 15.03 -3.41
CA ARG A 27 1.54 15.25 -4.62
C ARG A 27 0.28 14.36 -4.68
N GLY A 28 0.11 13.44 -3.74
CA GLY A 28 -1.07 12.56 -3.66
C GLY A 28 -1.06 11.40 -4.65
N GLY A 29 0.11 10.89 -5.04
CA GLY A 29 0.19 9.82 -6.03
C GLY A 29 1.52 9.07 -5.99
N VAL A 30 1.70 8.23 -4.96
CA VAL A 30 2.94 7.47 -4.78
C VAL A 30 3.04 6.32 -5.76
N ILE A 31 1.98 5.51 -5.91
CA ILE A 31 2.04 4.33 -6.78
C ILE A 31 2.10 4.77 -8.25
N GLU A 32 1.29 5.73 -8.66
CA GLU A 32 1.29 6.27 -10.02
C GLU A 32 2.66 6.86 -10.42
N HIS A 33 3.42 7.40 -9.45
CA HIS A 33 4.76 7.94 -9.69
C HIS A 33 5.75 6.84 -10.09
N TYR A 34 5.76 5.70 -9.39
CA TYR A 34 6.70 4.60 -9.63
C TYR A 34 6.20 3.59 -10.67
N LEU A 35 4.89 3.40 -10.75
CA LEU A 35 4.21 2.47 -11.64
C LEU A 35 3.07 3.19 -12.39
N PRO A 36 3.39 4.05 -13.36
CA PRO A 36 2.39 4.84 -14.05
C PRO A 36 1.39 3.96 -14.79
N THR A 37 0.11 4.22 -14.57
CA THR A 37 -0.98 3.53 -15.28
C THR A 37 -0.89 3.86 -16.77
N PRO A 38 -0.83 2.86 -17.68
CA PRO A 38 -0.86 3.11 -19.11
C PRO A 38 -2.08 3.94 -19.50
N ARG A 39 -1.86 4.98 -20.29
CA ARG A 39 -2.98 5.75 -20.84
C ARG A 39 -3.75 4.89 -21.83
N GLU A 40 -5.03 4.72 -21.60
CA GLU A 40 -5.89 4.07 -22.59
C GLU A 40 -5.90 4.90 -23.88
N PRO A 41 -5.83 4.24 -25.06
CA PRO A 41 -5.78 4.96 -26.34
C PRO A 41 -7.03 5.79 -26.65
N ASP A 42 -8.14 5.57 -25.94
CA ASP A 42 -9.43 6.21 -26.22
C ASP A 42 -10.16 6.62 -24.93
N ASP A 43 -9.85 7.82 -24.44
CA ASP A 43 -10.51 8.42 -23.28
C ASP A 43 -11.91 8.98 -23.61
N GLN A 44 -12.38 8.81 -24.85
CA GLN A 44 -13.68 9.32 -25.30
C GLN A 44 -14.87 8.54 -24.73
N SER A 45 -14.70 7.28 -24.36
CA SER A 45 -15.77 6.48 -23.74
C SER A 45 -16.14 6.97 -22.33
N ARG A 46 -15.21 7.60 -21.62
CA ARG A 46 -15.47 8.24 -20.32
C ARG A 46 -16.45 9.42 -20.42
N LEU A 47 -16.43 10.14 -21.54
CA LEU A 47 -17.28 11.30 -21.76
C LEU A 47 -18.74 10.93 -22.10
N LEU A 48 -18.98 9.68 -22.48
CA LEU A 48 -20.31 9.22 -22.91
C LEU A 48 -21.09 8.47 -21.83
N GLY A 49 -20.55 8.35 -20.60
CA GLY A 49 -21.27 7.72 -19.47
C GLY A 49 -21.47 6.21 -19.60
N GLU A 50 -20.90 5.58 -20.58
CA GLU A 50 -20.89 4.13 -20.78
C GLU A 50 -19.64 3.55 -20.09
N ASP A 51 -19.63 3.57 -18.74
CA ASP A 51 -18.52 3.08 -17.96
C ASP A 51 -18.57 1.55 -17.82
N ASP A 52 -18.26 0.86 -18.92
CA ASP A 52 -18.00 -0.58 -18.96
C ASP A 52 -16.51 -0.89 -18.65
N SER A 53 -15.77 0.11 -18.15
CA SER A 53 -14.33 0.03 -17.87
C SER A 53 -13.99 -1.08 -16.88
N PHE A 54 -14.89 -1.38 -15.94
CA PHE A 54 -14.72 -2.47 -14.96
C PHE A 54 -14.81 -3.87 -15.57
N GLN A 55 -15.46 -4.04 -16.72
CA GLN A 55 -15.62 -5.36 -17.36
C GLN A 55 -14.52 -5.65 -18.39
N ARG A 56 -13.82 -4.62 -18.86
CA ARG A 56 -12.74 -4.78 -19.84
C ARG A 56 -11.45 -5.26 -19.16
N LYS A 57 -10.91 -6.39 -19.61
CA LYS A 57 -9.66 -6.96 -19.08
C LYS A 57 -8.43 -6.08 -19.27
N ASP A 58 -8.48 -5.12 -20.18
CA ASP A 58 -7.44 -4.16 -20.50
C ASP A 58 -7.68 -2.75 -19.89
N SER A 59 -8.68 -2.62 -19.01
CA SER A 59 -8.98 -1.36 -18.33
C SER A 59 -7.92 -0.97 -17.29
N TRP A 60 -7.84 0.32 -16.98
CA TRP A 60 -7.01 0.85 -15.89
C TRP A 60 -7.26 0.12 -14.57
N TYR A 61 -8.50 -0.27 -14.31
CA TYR A 61 -8.91 -1.00 -13.11
C TYR A 61 -8.23 -2.37 -13.01
N HIS A 62 -8.33 -3.19 -14.06
CA HIS A 62 -7.69 -4.50 -14.09
C HIS A 62 -6.17 -4.38 -14.11
N TRP A 63 -5.65 -3.37 -14.81
CA TRP A 63 -4.21 -3.13 -14.85
C TRP A 63 -3.67 -2.78 -13.47
N ARG A 64 -4.30 -1.83 -12.74
CA ARG A 64 -3.88 -1.44 -11.38
C ARG A 64 -3.97 -2.60 -10.40
N ASN A 65 -5.10 -3.32 -10.36
CA ASN A 65 -5.21 -4.50 -9.49
C ASN A 65 -4.14 -5.54 -9.76
N LYS A 66 -3.74 -5.73 -11.02
CA LYS A 66 -2.69 -6.68 -11.42
C LYS A 66 -1.29 -6.20 -11.07
N HIS A 67 -0.99 -4.91 -11.29
CA HIS A 67 0.38 -4.38 -11.22
C HIS A 67 0.66 -3.60 -9.95
N TRP A 68 -0.33 -2.96 -9.37
CA TRP A 68 -0.21 -2.28 -8.08
C TRP A 68 -0.50 -3.21 -6.89
N GLY A 69 -1.41 -4.17 -7.09
CA GLY A 69 -2.02 -4.97 -6.03
C GLY A 69 -3.26 -4.30 -5.44
N THR A 70 -3.55 -3.05 -5.77
CA THR A 70 -4.68 -2.27 -5.26
C THR A 70 -5.31 -1.41 -6.34
N LYS A 71 -6.51 -0.92 -6.09
CA LYS A 71 -7.28 -0.12 -7.05
C LYS A 71 -6.84 1.34 -7.09
N TRP A 72 -6.62 1.95 -5.91
CA TRP A 72 -6.38 3.37 -5.75
C TRP A 72 -4.97 3.66 -5.28
N ASP A 73 -4.50 4.84 -5.65
CA ASP A 73 -3.26 5.40 -5.15
C ASP A 73 -3.43 5.95 -3.73
N PHE A 74 -2.33 6.26 -3.09
CA PHE A 74 -2.29 6.91 -1.80
C PHE A 74 -1.33 8.10 -1.82
N GLY A 75 -1.40 8.91 -0.77
CA GLY A 75 -0.58 10.10 -0.56
C GLY A 75 -1.44 11.24 -0.01
N LYS A 76 -0.82 12.36 0.22
CA LYS A 76 -1.44 13.51 0.86
C LYS A 76 -2.57 14.10 0.01
N THR A 77 -3.77 14.06 0.54
CA THR A 77 -4.96 14.68 -0.04
C THR A 77 -5.72 15.45 1.05
N GLU A 78 -6.73 16.23 0.70
CA GLU A 78 -7.59 16.89 1.69
C GLU A 78 -8.43 15.91 2.53
N TYR A 79 -8.47 14.63 2.15
CA TYR A 79 -9.27 13.58 2.79
C TYR A 79 -8.43 12.56 3.58
N THR A 80 -7.10 12.66 3.55
CA THR A 80 -6.17 11.71 4.19
C THR A 80 -5.61 12.25 5.51
N ALA A 81 -6.51 12.62 6.44
CA ALA A 81 -6.09 13.19 7.73
C ALA A 81 -5.34 12.21 8.64
N ASP A 82 -5.52 10.90 8.42
CA ASP A 82 -4.95 9.82 9.23
C ASP A 82 -3.70 9.16 8.58
N GLU A 83 -3.31 9.61 7.38
CA GLU A 83 -2.07 9.15 6.75
C GLU A 83 -0.87 9.90 7.30
N GLU A 84 0.19 9.16 7.62
CA GLU A 84 1.43 9.70 8.17
C GLU A 84 2.59 9.48 7.20
N CYS A 85 3.46 10.49 7.10
CA CYS A 85 4.69 10.43 6.33
C CYS A 85 5.81 11.09 7.13
N ASP A 86 6.51 10.29 7.91
CA ASP A 86 7.68 10.72 8.67
C ASP A 86 8.96 10.30 7.97
N TRP A 87 9.92 11.20 7.85
CA TRP A 87 11.16 10.89 7.16
C TRP A 87 12.37 11.57 7.79
N GLN A 88 13.52 10.98 7.60
CA GLN A 88 14.80 11.53 8.02
C GLN A 88 15.89 11.15 7.03
N VAL A 89 16.85 12.06 6.85
CA VAL A 89 18.07 11.83 6.07
C VAL A 89 19.26 12.22 6.94
N ASP A 90 20.28 11.36 6.99
CA ASP A 90 21.50 11.59 7.75
C ASP A 90 22.53 12.46 6.98
N GLU A 91 23.65 12.78 7.64
CA GLU A 91 24.74 13.55 7.04
C GLU A 91 25.51 12.78 5.96
N GLU A 92 25.41 11.44 5.96
CA GLU A 92 26.07 10.54 5.00
C GLU A 92 25.26 10.40 3.70
N GLY A 93 24.04 10.95 3.67
CA GLY A 93 23.17 10.94 2.49
C GLY A 93 22.31 9.69 2.38
N TYR A 94 22.07 8.98 3.48
CA TYR A 94 21.10 7.90 3.59
C TYR A 94 19.94 8.30 4.48
N GLY A 95 18.81 7.65 4.29
CA GLY A 95 17.64 7.98 5.09
C GLY A 95 16.55 6.93 5.05
N TYR A 96 15.47 7.27 5.72
CA TYR A 96 14.25 6.46 5.70
C TYR A 96 13.02 7.35 5.59
N VAL A 97 11.94 6.75 5.13
CA VAL A 97 10.58 7.27 5.25
C VAL A 97 9.70 6.20 5.89
N HIS A 98 8.91 6.62 6.84
CA HIS A 98 7.89 5.82 7.50
C HIS A 98 6.52 6.29 7.05
N LEU A 99 5.76 5.40 6.44
CA LEU A 99 4.44 5.68 5.87
C LEU A 99 3.37 4.86 6.60
N ARG A 100 2.27 5.54 6.96
CA ARG A 100 1.00 4.90 7.32
C ARG A 100 -0.06 5.35 6.34
N PHE A 101 -0.72 4.41 5.70
CA PHE A 101 -1.68 4.69 4.64
C PHE A 101 -2.67 3.54 4.45
N GLU A 102 -3.75 3.84 3.75
CA GLU A 102 -4.76 2.84 3.43
C GLU A 102 -4.83 2.57 1.92
N THR A 103 -5.11 1.32 1.57
CA THR A 103 -5.30 0.88 0.19
C THR A 103 -6.58 0.06 0.04
N ALA A 104 -7.15 0.05 -1.16
CA ALA A 104 -8.38 -0.67 -1.43
C ALA A 104 -8.12 -2.18 -1.57
N TRP A 105 -8.69 -2.97 -0.68
CA TRP A 105 -8.74 -4.44 -0.64
C TRP A 105 -7.44 -5.18 -0.33
N SER A 106 -6.27 -4.66 -0.69
CA SER A 106 -4.99 -5.35 -0.54
C SER A 106 -3.81 -4.38 -0.52
N PRO A 107 -2.65 -4.78 0.04
CA PRO A 107 -1.46 -3.95 0.06
C PRO A 107 -0.90 -3.72 -1.34
N PRO A 108 -0.15 -2.63 -1.57
CA PRO A 108 0.40 -2.29 -2.87
C PRO A 108 1.72 -3.03 -3.14
N ILE A 109 1.67 -4.35 -3.24
CA ILE A 109 2.88 -5.20 -3.42
C ILE A 109 3.70 -4.76 -4.63
N GLY A 110 3.04 -4.39 -5.74
CA GLY A 110 3.75 -3.91 -6.93
C GLY A 110 4.59 -2.66 -6.67
N LEU A 111 4.17 -1.76 -5.77
CA LEU A 111 5.00 -0.62 -5.36
C LEU A 111 6.23 -1.10 -4.59
N TYR A 112 6.07 -2.04 -3.66
CA TYR A 112 7.21 -2.54 -2.87
C TYR A 112 8.25 -3.20 -3.76
N GLU A 113 7.81 -4.00 -4.74
CA GLU A 113 8.68 -4.60 -5.76
C GLU A 113 9.38 -3.53 -6.62
N ALA A 114 8.67 -2.48 -7.03
CA ALA A 114 9.25 -1.39 -7.83
C ALA A 114 10.32 -0.60 -7.06
N LEU A 115 10.07 -0.31 -5.78
CA LEU A 115 11.04 0.35 -4.90
C LEU A 115 12.28 -0.52 -4.67
N ASN A 116 12.08 -1.83 -4.45
CA ASN A 116 13.18 -2.78 -4.33
C ASN A 116 14.02 -2.86 -5.61
N ALA A 117 13.40 -2.81 -6.78
CA ALA A 117 14.09 -2.79 -8.07
C ALA A 117 14.94 -1.51 -8.28
N LEU A 118 14.70 -0.47 -7.49
CA LEU A 118 15.49 0.76 -7.43
C LEU A 118 16.54 0.75 -6.30
N ASP A 119 16.88 -0.43 -5.77
CA ASP A 119 17.81 -0.62 -4.65
C ASP A 119 17.38 0.07 -3.33
N MET A 120 16.08 0.34 -3.15
CA MET A 120 15.52 0.76 -1.87
C MET A 120 15.17 -0.46 -1.02
N THR A 121 15.38 -0.38 0.29
CA THR A 121 14.95 -1.44 1.21
C THR A 121 13.57 -1.12 1.75
N VAL A 122 12.63 -2.05 1.60
CA VAL A 122 11.25 -1.91 2.07
C VAL A 122 10.97 -2.95 3.14
N GLU A 123 10.36 -2.54 4.23
CA GLU A 123 9.75 -3.38 5.25
C GLU A 123 8.34 -2.88 5.48
N ALA A 124 7.34 -3.73 5.22
CA ALA A 124 5.95 -3.35 5.30
C ALA A 124 5.11 -4.39 6.03
N TYR A 125 4.14 -3.89 6.80
CA TYR A 125 3.09 -4.67 7.45
C TYR A 125 1.75 -4.21 6.92
N PHE A 126 0.79 -5.14 6.84
CA PHE A 126 -0.56 -4.83 6.40
C PHE A 126 -1.61 -5.65 7.16
N PHE A 127 -2.80 -5.06 7.30
CA PHE A 127 -3.94 -5.67 7.97
C PHE A 127 -5.23 -5.30 7.24
N GLU A 128 -5.99 -6.29 6.81
CA GLU A 128 -7.29 -6.14 6.17
C GLU A 128 -8.33 -6.98 6.91
N PRO A 129 -9.16 -6.34 7.75
CA PRO A 129 -10.12 -7.05 8.60
C PRO A 129 -11.37 -7.54 7.85
N GLY A 130 -11.74 -6.92 6.73
CA GLY A 130 -13.00 -7.19 6.04
C GLY A 130 -13.05 -8.53 5.31
N VAL A 131 -11.91 -9.01 4.77
CA VAL A 131 -11.72 -10.37 4.23
C VAL A 131 -10.73 -11.18 5.06
N SER A 132 -10.35 -10.65 6.24
CA SER A 132 -9.64 -11.35 7.30
C SER A 132 -8.27 -11.87 6.89
N PHE A 133 -7.37 -10.96 6.52
CA PHE A 133 -5.97 -11.31 6.35
C PHE A 133 -5.03 -10.22 6.88
N CYS A 134 -3.82 -10.63 7.22
CA CYS A 134 -2.72 -9.74 7.53
C CYS A 134 -1.41 -10.30 6.98
N GLY A 135 -0.34 -9.53 7.04
CA GLY A 135 0.94 -10.04 6.62
C GLY A 135 2.05 -9.00 6.68
N GLN A 136 3.20 -9.44 6.17
CA GLN A 136 4.39 -8.63 6.03
C GLN A 136 5.00 -8.82 4.65
N TRP A 137 5.69 -7.79 4.20
CA TRP A 137 6.56 -7.82 3.04
C TRP A 137 7.92 -7.24 3.40
N SER A 138 8.98 -7.89 2.96
CA SER A 138 10.34 -7.36 3.08
C SER A 138 11.11 -7.66 1.81
N ASN A 139 12.14 -6.86 1.54
CA ASN A 139 13.02 -7.15 0.41
C ASN A 139 13.44 -8.62 0.44
N PRO A 140 13.40 -9.33 -0.71
CA PRO A 140 13.81 -10.72 -0.77
C PRO A 140 15.30 -10.83 -0.43
N VAL A 141 15.57 -11.11 0.84
CA VAL A 141 16.84 -11.69 1.27
C VAL A 141 16.65 -13.19 1.10
N GLU A 142 17.62 -13.91 0.56
CA GLU A 142 17.48 -15.35 0.26
C GLU A 142 16.75 -16.10 1.39
N GLY A 143 15.51 -16.51 1.11
CA GLY A 143 14.68 -17.33 2.00
C GLY A 143 13.60 -16.63 2.82
N ILE A 144 13.41 -15.31 2.72
CA ILE A 144 12.27 -14.61 3.33
C ILE A 144 11.23 -14.39 2.23
N ILE A 145 10.08 -15.02 2.38
CA ILE A 145 8.94 -14.96 1.50
C ILE A 145 7.96 -13.95 2.10
N ASP A 146 7.24 -13.23 1.24
CA ASP A 146 6.05 -12.48 1.63
C ASP A 146 5.12 -13.41 2.39
N GLU A 147 4.83 -13.07 3.63
CA GLU A 147 3.96 -13.89 4.45
C GLU A 147 2.57 -13.23 4.51
N VAL A 148 1.60 -13.92 3.92
CA VAL A 148 0.18 -13.57 4.05
C VAL A 148 -0.47 -14.60 4.96
N ILE A 149 -1.11 -14.12 6.02
CA ILE A 149 -1.76 -14.94 7.05
C ILE A 149 -3.28 -14.71 6.95
N GLU A 150 -4.03 -15.77 6.72
CA GLU A 150 -5.49 -15.75 6.85
C GLU A 150 -5.87 -15.73 8.33
N ILE A 151 -6.77 -14.82 8.71
CA ILE A 151 -7.20 -14.63 10.09
C ILE A 151 -8.55 -15.34 10.26
N HIS A 152 -8.55 -16.42 11.02
CA HIS A 152 -9.78 -17.13 11.41
C HIS A 152 -10.22 -16.74 12.83
N ASN A 153 -9.26 -16.30 13.67
CA ASN A 153 -9.50 -15.80 15.02
C ASN A 153 -8.56 -14.61 15.31
N PRO A 154 -8.92 -13.70 16.20
CA PRO A 154 -8.04 -12.60 16.60
C PRO A 154 -6.64 -13.05 17.06
N SER A 155 -6.54 -14.25 17.64
CA SER A 155 -5.26 -14.84 18.08
C SER A 155 -4.33 -15.30 16.93
N ASP A 156 -4.83 -15.37 15.71
CA ASP A 156 -4.02 -15.74 14.54
C ASP A 156 -3.15 -14.57 14.07
N VAL A 157 -3.49 -13.34 14.46
CA VAL A 157 -2.73 -12.15 14.10
C VAL A 157 -1.39 -12.15 14.84
N PRO A 158 -0.25 -12.09 14.15
CA PRO A 158 1.05 -12.02 14.80
C PRO A 158 1.17 -10.80 15.73
N TYR A 159 1.87 -10.98 16.85
CA TYR A 159 2.03 -9.93 17.86
C TYR A 159 2.56 -8.61 17.27
N THR A 160 3.50 -8.66 16.35
CA THR A 160 4.04 -7.49 15.66
C THR A 160 2.93 -6.70 14.95
N ILE A 161 2.06 -7.41 14.22
CA ILE A 161 0.93 -6.79 13.51
C ILE A 161 -0.12 -6.28 14.48
N GLN A 162 -0.39 -7.02 15.57
CA GLN A 162 -1.29 -6.55 16.64
C GLN A 162 -0.85 -5.20 17.20
N GLN A 163 0.44 -5.06 17.50
CA GLN A 163 0.99 -3.81 18.03
C GLN A 163 1.01 -2.69 16.99
N THR A 164 1.29 -3.02 15.73
CA THR A 164 1.39 -2.06 14.63
C THR A 164 0.03 -1.41 14.33
N PHE A 165 -1.06 -2.18 14.34
CA PHE A 165 -2.39 -1.74 13.94
C PHE A 165 -3.40 -1.68 15.09
N ASN A 166 -2.97 -1.92 16.34
CA ASN A 166 -3.85 -1.96 17.51
C ASN A 166 -5.10 -2.84 17.31
N THR A 167 -4.89 -4.06 16.79
CA THR A 167 -5.99 -4.93 16.35
C THR A 167 -6.88 -5.41 17.50
N GLU A 168 -6.42 -5.35 18.76
CA GLU A 168 -7.24 -5.67 19.94
C GLU A 168 -8.43 -4.70 20.03
N GLU A 169 -8.19 -3.40 19.89
CA GLU A 169 -9.24 -2.38 19.92
C GLU A 169 -10.22 -2.57 18.75
N PHE A 170 -9.71 -2.93 17.58
CA PHE A 170 -10.55 -3.22 16.42
C PHE A 170 -11.56 -4.35 16.71
N TYR A 171 -11.12 -5.46 17.28
CA TYR A 171 -11.99 -6.61 17.59
C TYR A 171 -12.93 -6.36 18.78
N GLU A 172 -12.53 -5.50 19.74
CA GLU A 172 -13.40 -5.07 20.83
C GLU A 172 -14.55 -4.19 20.35
N ASP A 173 -14.27 -3.23 19.44
CA ASP A 173 -15.26 -2.29 18.92
C ASP A 173 -16.26 -2.94 17.96
N THR A 174 -15.84 -3.91 17.17
CA THR A 174 -16.73 -4.58 16.21
C THR A 174 -17.64 -5.62 16.85
N GLY A 175 -17.35 -6.03 18.09
CA GLY A 175 -18.11 -7.08 18.77
C GLY A 175 -17.99 -8.46 18.13
N ASP A 176 -17.12 -8.60 17.15
CA ASP A 176 -16.79 -9.86 16.49
C ASP A 176 -15.80 -10.69 17.33
N LEU A 177 -16.23 -10.99 18.54
CA LEU A 177 -15.73 -12.15 19.26
C LEU A 177 -16.42 -13.37 18.63
N ILE A 178 -15.77 -13.97 17.67
CA ILE A 178 -16.17 -15.29 17.15
C ILE A 178 -15.98 -16.36 18.21
#